data_92350675bffc27d13e21b0f22de09a20
#
_entry.id   92350675bffc27d13e21b0f22de09a20
#
_cell.length_a   1.000
_cell.length_b   1.000
_cell.length_c   1.000
_cell.angle_alpha   90.00
_cell.angle_beta   90.00
_cell.angle_gamma   90.00
#
_symmetry.space_group_name_H-M   'P 1'
#
loop_
_entity.id
_entity.type
_entity.pdbx_description
1 polymer ?
#
loop_
_entity_poly.entity_id
_entity_poly.type
_entity_poly.pdbx_seq_one_letter_code
_entity_poly.pdbx_strand_id
1 'polypeptide(L)'
;MQDSIKDKVIVITGASSGIGEATARHLATRGARVVLGARRSDRLQTIVSEIRAAGGQALAVTADVTNAAEVQALVDAALQEYGRVDVMINNAGLMAVGSIHKVRLDEWQRMVDVNIRGVLHGIAAALPVFQQQQAGHIINVGSIAAHKVAPGGAVYSGTKYAVRAISEGLRQEGGAIRCTLISPGAVDTELPYGSSGEATVKALEAAYQTAIPADTIARAMAYAIEQPPEVDVNEIIVRPVVQGF
;
A
#
# COMPACT_ATOMS: atom_id res chain seq x y z
N MET A 1 -22.79 13.65 11.00
CA MET A 1 -22.42 13.11 9.67
C MET A 1 -22.10 11.64 9.86
N GLN A 2 -22.67 10.77 9.02
CA GLN A 2 -22.34 9.35 9.07
C GLN A 2 -20.89 9.18 8.60
N ASP A 3 -20.07 8.38 9.31
CA ASP A 3 -18.69 8.14 8.89
C ASP A 3 -18.70 7.43 7.53
N SER A 4 -18.14 8.09 6.51
CA SER A 4 -18.12 7.59 5.12
C SER A 4 -17.22 6.36 4.93
N ILE A 5 -16.43 5.96 5.94
CA ILE A 5 -15.59 4.75 5.98
C ILE A 5 -16.37 3.56 6.52
N LYS A 6 -17.37 3.80 7.37
CA LYS A 6 -18.16 2.74 7.98
C LYS A 6 -18.77 1.81 6.92
N ASP A 7 -18.68 0.51 7.19
CA ASP A 7 -19.16 -0.59 6.34
C ASP A 7 -18.47 -0.75 4.97
N LYS A 8 -17.49 0.09 4.61
CA LYS A 8 -16.69 -0.12 3.39
C LYS A 8 -15.84 -1.38 3.51
N VAL A 9 -15.81 -2.16 2.45
CA VAL A 9 -14.94 -3.34 2.32
C VAL A 9 -13.63 -2.90 1.67
N ILE A 10 -12.54 -3.04 2.43
CA ILE A 10 -11.22 -2.53 2.06
C ILE A 10 -10.20 -3.67 2.03
N VAL A 11 -9.65 -3.93 0.86
CA VAL A 11 -8.59 -4.93 0.65
C VAL A 11 -7.24 -4.25 0.75
N ILE A 12 -6.31 -4.81 1.55
CA ILE A 12 -4.99 -4.21 1.82
C ILE A 12 -3.90 -5.25 1.58
N THR A 13 -3.00 -5.00 0.64
CA THR A 13 -1.81 -5.83 0.44
C THR A 13 -0.65 -5.38 1.33
N GLY A 14 0.24 -6.33 1.72
CA GLY A 14 1.35 -6.02 2.60
C GLY A 14 0.91 -5.64 4.02
N ALA A 15 -0.22 -6.18 4.47
CA ALA A 15 -0.90 -5.79 5.72
C ALA A 15 -0.29 -6.40 7.00
N SER A 16 0.79 -7.18 6.91
CA SER A 16 1.38 -7.88 8.08
C SER A 16 2.35 -7.02 8.90
N SER A 17 2.61 -5.76 8.52
CA SER A 17 3.45 -4.82 9.28
C SER A 17 3.35 -3.40 8.72
N GLY A 18 3.95 -2.44 9.44
CA GLY A 18 4.19 -1.07 9.00
C GLY A 18 2.93 -0.34 8.56
N ILE A 19 2.98 0.33 7.39
CA ILE A 19 1.88 1.15 6.88
C ILE A 19 0.61 0.30 6.68
N GLY A 20 0.72 -0.91 6.12
CA GLY A 20 -0.43 -1.77 5.85
C GLY A 20 -1.15 -2.21 7.13
N GLU A 21 -0.42 -2.62 8.15
CA GLU A 21 -0.97 -2.96 9.47
C GLU A 21 -1.62 -1.74 10.13
N ALA A 22 -0.91 -0.60 10.19
CA ALA A 22 -1.45 0.62 10.78
C ALA A 22 -2.73 1.07 10.07
N THR A 23 -2.78 0.98 8.74
CA THR A 23 -3.95 1.30 7.93
C THR A 23 -5.12 0.37 8.24
N ALA A 24 -4.86 -0.96 8.33
CA ALA A 24 -5.89 -1.93 8.66
C ALA A 24 -6.53 -1.63 10.03
N ARG A 25 -5.70 -1.40 11.05
CA ARG A 25 -6.16 -1.07 12.39
C ARG A 25 -6.95 0.24 12.43
N HIS A 26 -6.41 1.29 11.81
CA HIS A 26 -7.05 2.61 11.77
C HIS A 26 -8.42 2.55 11.07
N LEU A 27 -8.52 1.91 9.91
CA LEU A 27 -9.78 1.81 9.17
C LEU A 27 -10.81 0.92 9.87
N ALA A 28 -10.36 -0.16 10.53
CA ALA A 28 -11.24 -1.03 11.32
C ALA A 28 -11.85 -0.29 12.52
N THR A 29 -11.11 0.60 13.21
CA THR A 29 -11.68 1.44 14.31
C THR A 29 -12.74 2.42 13.81
N ARG A 30 -12.73 2.75 12.51
CA ARG A 30 -13.74 3.58 11.85
C ARG A 30 -14.89 2.76 11.24
N GLY A 31 -14.97 1.46 11.58
CA GLY A 31 -16.05 0.58 11.16
C GLY A 31 -15.92 0.01 9.75
N ALA A 32 -14.75 0.09 9.11
CA ALA A 32 -14.49 -0.63 7.86
C ALA A 32 -14.40 -2.14 8.10
N ARG A 33 -14.71 -2.91 7.05
CA ARG A 33 -14.46 -4.36 6.94
C ARG A 33 -13.16 -4.55 6.17
N VAL A 34 -12.09 -4.98 6.86
CA VAL A 34 -10.77 -5.02 6.25
C VAL A 34 -10.35 -6.45 5.88
N VAL A 35 -9.85 -6.63 4.66
CA VAL A 35 -9.31 -7.90 4.17
C VAL A 35 -7.80 -7.74 3.98
N LEU A 36 -7.04 -8.49 4.77
CA LEU A 36 -5.60 -8.32 4.94
C LEU A 36 -4.84 -9.38 4.17
N GLY A 37 -4.06 -8.96 3.17
CA GLY A 37 -3.22 -9.83 2.37
C GLY A 37 -1.73 -9.66 2.68
N ALA A 38 -1.02 -10.74 2.99
CA ALA A 38 0.43 -10.79 3.08
C ALA A 38 0.93 -12.24 3.14
N ARG A 39 2.26 -12.44 3.01
CA ARG A 39 2.90 -13.76 3.08
C ARG A 39 3.01 -14.31 4.52
N ARG A 40 3.08 -13.44 5.53
CA ARG A 40 3.25 -13.80 6.95
C ARG A 40 1.89 -14.06 7.59
N SER A 41 1.39 -15.29 7.44
CA SER A 41 0.05 -15.69 7.89
C SER A 41 -0.13 -15.56 9.41
N ASP A 42 0.89 -15.89 10.19
CA ASP A 42 0.91 -15.77 11.64
C ASP A 42 0.66 -14.34 12.12
N ARG A 43 1.37 -13.38 11.53
CA ARG A 43 1.17 -11.94 11.82
C ARG A 43 -0.22 -11.46 11.40
N LEU A 44 -0.71 -11.89 10.22
CA LEU A 44 -2.06 -11.53 9.79
C LEU A 44 -3.11 -12.03 10.76
N GLN A 45 -2.99 -13.27 11.26
CA GLN A 45 -3.94 -13.84 12.21
C GLN A 45 -3.93 -13.09 13.54
N THR A 46 -2.76 -12.67 14.03
CA THR A 46 -2.62 -11.83 15.22
C THR A 46 -3.37 -10.50 15.04
N ILE A 47 -3.12 -9.78 13.93
CA ILE A 47 -3.75 -8.49 13.64
C ILE A 47 -5.28 -8.65 13.53
N VAL A 48 -5.76 -9.68 12.82
CA VAL A 48 -7.19 -9.96 12.68
C VAL A 48 -7.83 -10.25 14.03
N SER A 49 -7.16 -11.05 14.88
CA SER A 49 -7.67 -11.40 16.22
C SER A 49 -7.81 -10.15 17.10
N GLU A 50 -6.82 -9.26 17.07
CA GLU A 50 -6.84 -8.01 17.85
C GLU A 50 -7.91 -7.04 17.34
N ILE A 51 -8.06 -6.89 16.00
CA ILE A 51 -9.14 -6.07 15.41
C ILE A 51 -10.52 -6.60 15.81
N ARG A 52 -10.73 -7.92 15.75
CA ARG A 52 -12.00 -8.56 16.13
C ARG A 52 -12.27 -8.42 17.63
N ALA A 53 -11.26 -8.57 18.47
CA ALA A 53 -11.37 -8.36 19.92
C ALA A 53 -11.76 -6.94 20.28
N ALA A 54 -11.36 -5.95 19.46
CA ALA A 54 -11.78 -4.56 19.58
C ALA A 54 -13.16 -4.25 18.95
N GLY A 55 -13.90 -5.28 18.49
CA GLY A 55 -15.23 -5.12 17.88
C GLY A 55 -15.22 -4.79 16.39
N GLY A 56 -14.05 -4.75 15.72
CA GLY A 56 -13.92 -4.54 14.28
C GLY A 56 -14.14 -5.80 13.45
N GLN A 57 -14.20 -5.64 12.14
CA GLN A 57 -14.35 -6.74 11.17
C GLN A 57 -13.08 -6.86 10.32
N ALA A 58 -12.46 -8.01 10.34
CA ALA A 58 -11.22 -8.29 9.60
C ALA A 58 -11.15 -9.73 9.11
N LEU A 59 -10.54 -9.95 7.96
CA LEU A 59 -10.27 -11.26 7.36
C LEU A 59 -8.78 -11.33 6.97
N ALA A 60 -8.11 -12.44 7.23
CA ALA A 60 -6.74 -12.70 6.80
C ALA A 60 -6.71 -13.66 5.61
N VAL A 61 -5.94 -13.31 4.59
CA VAL A 61 -5.67 -14.16 3.42
C VAL A 61 -4.18 -14.17 3.16
N THR A 62 -3.55 -15.34 3.15
CA THR A 62 -2.14 -15.46 2.78
C THR A 62 -2.01 -15.23 1.28
N ALA A 63 -1.21 -14.23 0.89
CA ALA A 63 -1.00 -13.91 -0.52
C ALA A 63 0.37 -13.28 -0.75
N ASP A 64 1.05 -13.73 -1.81
CA ASP A 64 2.22 -13.07 -2.38
C ASP A 64 1.77 -12.20 -3.57
N VAL A 65 2.02 -10.91 -3.51
CA VAL A 65 1.60 -9.97 -4.57
C VAL A 65 2.31 -10.20 -5.90
N THR A 66 3.40 -10.98 -5.92
CA THR A 66 4.08 -11.37 -7.15
C THR A 66 3.33 -12.45 -7.93
N ASN A 67 2.33 -13.10 -7.29
CA ASN A 67 1.45 -14.10 -7.88
C ASN A 67 0.04 -13.51 -8.12
N ALA A 68 -0.32 -13.33 -9.40
CA ALA A 68 -1.60 -12.74 -9.76
C ALA A 68 -2.81 -13.54 -9.25
N ALA A 69 -2.73 -14.88 -9.24
CA ALA A 69 -3.82 -15.72 -8.76
C ALA A 69 -4.04 -15.59 -7.23
N GLU A 70 -2.98 -15.37 -6.46
CA GLU A 70 -3.10 -15.15 -5.02
C GLU A 70 -3.69 -13.77 -4.69
N VAL A 71 -3.38 -12.74 -5.51
CA VAL A 71 -4.00 -11.43 -5.38
C VAL A 71 -5.48 -11.48 -5.80
N GLN A 72 -5.82 -12.24 -6.84
CA GLN A 72 -7.21 -12.49 -7.20
C GLN A 72 -7.97 -13.18 -6.07
N ALA A 73 -7.40 -14.23 -5.47
CA ALA A 73 -8.01 -14.93 -4.33
C ALA A 73 -8.26 -14.02 -3.12
N LEU A 74 -7.42 -12.99 -2.91
CA LEU A 74 -7.64 -11.97 -1.87
C LEU A 74 -8.91 -11.14 -2.13
N VAL A 75 -9.14 -10.75 -3.38
CA VAL A 75 -10.36 -10.03 -3.80
C VAL A 75 -11.59 -10.95 -3.75
N ASP A 76 -11.45 -12.19 -4.20
CA ASP A 76 -12.53 -13.19 -4.15
C ASP A 76 -12.99 -13.48 -2.73
N ALA A 77 -12.04 -13.58 -1.78
CA ALA A 77 -12.36 -13.74 -0.36
C ALA A 77 -13.16 -12.55 0.20
N ALA A 78 -12.84 -11.33 -0.22
CA ALA A 78 -13.61 -10.14 0.15
C ALA A 78 -15.05 -10.19 -0.40
N LEU A 79 -15.20 -10.62 -1.65
CA LEU A 79 -16.50 -10.79 -2.28
C LEU A 79 -17.32 -11.90 -1.62
N GLN A 80 -16.69 -13.01 -1.29
CA GLN A 80 -17.35 -14.15 -0.63
C GLN A 80 -17.85 -13.78 0.77
N GLU A 81 -17.03 -13.08 1.55
CA GLU A 81 -17.35 -12.74 2.93
C GLU A 81 -18.29 -11.54 3.05
N TYR A 82 -18.11 -10.50 2.21
CA TYR A 82 -18.78 -9.21 2.36
C TYR A 82 -19.65 -8.79 1.15
N GLY A 83 -19.61 -9.53 0.05
CA GLY A 83 -20.44 -9.30 -1.14
C GLY A 83 -19.99 -8.14 -2.04
N ARG A 84 -18.92 -7.41 -1.67
CA ARG A 84 -18.43 -6.23 -2.41
C ARG A 84 -16.96 -5.94 -2.11
N VAL A 85 -16.35 -5.08 -2.90
CA VAL A 85 -15.09 -4.41 -2.59
C VAL A 85 -15.25 -2.92 -2.88
N ASP A 86 -14.92 -2.05 -1.94
CA ASP A 86 -15.01 -0.59 -2.12
C ASP A 86 -13.65 0.05 -2.38
N VAL A 87 -12.60 -0.48 -1.74
CA VAL A 87 -11.25 0.07 -1.83
C VAL A 87 -10.24 -1.06 -1.99
N MET A 88 -9.31 -0.90 -2.94
CA MET A 88 -8.11 -1.73 -3.07
C MET A 88 -6.88 -0.89 -2.73
N ILE A 89 -6.15 -1.26 -1.66
CA ILE A 89 -4.92 -0.60 -1.24
C ILE A 89 -3.73 -1.47 -1.63
N ASN A 90 -3.02 -1.07 -2.68
CA ASN A 90 -1.76 -1.65 -3.13
C ASN A 90 -0.62 -1.07 -2.30
N ASN A 91 -0.43 -1.64 -1.09
CA ASN A 91 0.57 -1.17 -0.14
C ASN A 91 1.83 -2.06 -0.10
N ALA A 92 1.74 -3.32 -0.47
CA ALA A 92 2.92 -4.20 -0.49
C ALA A 92 4.08 -3.57 -1.25
N GLY A 93 5.26 -3.55 -0.64
CA GLY A 93 6.44 -2.93 -1.23
C GLY A 93 7.75 -3.48 -0.67
N LEU A 94 8.80 -3.35 -1.45
CA LEU A 94 10.16 -3.73 -1.12
C LEU A 94 11.10 -2.56 -1.46
N MET A 95 12.02 -2.24 -0.58
CA MET A 95 13.10 -1.30 -0.82
C MET A 95 14.44 -2.00 -0.63
N ALA A 96 15.21 -2.12 -1.71
CA ALA A 96 16.59 -2.58 -1.70
C ALA A 96 17.45 -1.51 -2.36
N VAL A 97 18.03 -0.62 -1.55
CA VAL A 97 18.89 0.46 -2.03
C VAL A 97 20.36 0.09 -1.91
N GLY A 98 21.17 0.64 -2.80
CA GLY A 98 22.61 0.40 -2.83
C GLY A 98 23.22 0.96 -4.11
N SER A 99 24.56 1.09 -4.14
CA SER A 99 25.26 1.59 -5.32
C SER A 99 24.93 0.71 -6.55
N ILE A 100 24.55 1.35 -7.65
CA ILE A 100 24.25 0.67 -8.92
C ILE A 100 25.44 -0.15 -9.45
N HIS A 101 26.66 0.26 -9.12
CA HIS A 101 27.88 -0.45 -9.50
C HIS A 101 28.01 -1.86 -8.88
N LYS A 102 27.22 -2.17 -7.84
CA LYS A 102 27.21 -3.52 -7.22
C LYS A 102 26.40 -4.55 -8.01
N VAL A 103 25.63 -4.11 -9.01
CA VAL A 103 24.84 -4.95 -9.94
C VAL A 103 24.07 -6.07 -9.21
N ARG A 104 23.21 -5.71 -8.28
CA ARG A 104 22.37 -6.64 -7.51
C ARG A 104 21.08 -6.97 -8.28
N LEU A 105 21.20 -7.76 -9.31
CA LEU A 105 20.14 -8.04 -10.26
C LEU A 105 18.91 -8.71 -9.59
N ASP A 106 19.16 -9.63 -8.66
CA ASP A 106 18.12 -10.30 -7.87
C ASP A 106 17.28 -9.32 -7.02
N GLU A 107 17.92 -8.36 -6.36
CA GLU A 107 17.23 -7.30 -5.62
C GLU A 107 16.41 -6.40 -6.56
N TRP A 108 16.96 -6.08 -7.73
CA TRP A 108 16.27 -5.25 -8.73
C TRP A 108 15.04 -5.95 -9.29
N GLN A 109 15.15 -7.23 -9.65
CA GLN A 109 14.03 -8.05 -10.11
C GLN A 109 12.94 -8.14 -9.05
N ARG A 110 13.30 -8.43 -7.80
CA ARG A 110 12.34 -8.48 -6.70
C ARG A 110 11.63 -7.15 -6.48
N MET A 111 12.32 -6.00 -6.60
CA MET A 111 11.66 -4.69 -6.53
C MET A 111 10.67 -4.48 -7.67
N VAL A 112 11.01 -4.87 -8.88
CA VAL A 112 10.08 -4.80 -10.04
C VAL A 112 8.87 -5.71 -9.81
N ASP A 113 9.09 -6.94 -9.38
CA ASP A 113 8.02 -7.91 -9.18
C ASP A 113 7.06 -7.48 -8.07
N VAL A 114 7.58 -7.00 -6.93
CA VAL A 114 6.74 -6.57 -5.81
C VAL A 114 6.11 -5.20 -6.06
N ASN A 115 6.92 -4.19 -6.41
CA ASN A 115 6.47 -2.80 -6.42
C ASN A 115 5.69 -2.42 -7.68
N ILE A 116 5.96 -3.07 -8.84
CA ILE A 116 5.27 -2.77 -10.11
C ILE A 116 4.24 -3.85 -10.41
N ARG A 117 4.68 -5.12 -10.59
CA ARG A 117 3.76 -6.21 -10.94
C ARG A 117 2.73 -6.45 -9.86
N GLY A 118 3.13 -6.38 -8.58
CA GLY A 118 2.19 -6.49 -7.46
C GLY A 118 1.08 -5.43 -7.48
N VAL A 119 1.41 -4.19 -7.84
CA VAL A 119 0.40 -3.12 -8.03
C VAL A 119 -0.51 -3.44 -9.22
N LEU A 120 0.05 -3.87 -10.35
CA LEU A 120 -0.73 -4.26 -11.54
C LEU A 120 -1.66 -5.45 -11.24
N HIS A 121 -1.23 -6.44 -10.45
CA HIS A 121 -2.09 -7.55 -10.04
C HIS A 121 -3.25 -7.07 -9.17
N GLY A 122 -3.02 -6.14 -8.23
CA GLY A 122 -4.09 -5.56 -7.43
C GLY A 122 -5.10 -4.77 -8.26
N ILE A 123 -4.62 -3.99 -9.23
CA ILE A 123 -5.49 -3.29 -10.18
C ILE A 123 -6.29 -4.30 -11.00
N ALA A 124 -5.64 -5.32 -11.57
CA ALA A 124 -6.29 -6.33 -12.41
C ALA A 124 -7.37 -7.12 -11.65
N ALA A 125 -7.14 -7.42 -10.36
CA ALA A 125 -8.10 -8.14 -9.54
C ALA A 125 -9.31 -7.27 -9.12
N ALA A 126 -9.10 -6.00 -8.81
CA ALA A 126 -10.16 -5.12 -8.29
C ALA A 126 -10.96 -4.43 -9.40
N LEU A 127 -10.34 -4.07 -10.52
CA LEU A 127 -10.94 -3.26 -11.57
C LEU A 127 -12.23 -3.85 -12.16
N PRO A 128 -12.33 -5.17 -12.49
CA PRO A 128 -13.58 -5.76 -12.97
C PRO A 128 -14.74 -5.63 -11.97
N VAL A 129 -14.44 -5.79 -10.65
CA VAL A 129 -15.42 -5.63 -9.58
C VAL A 129 -15.93 -4.19 -9.53
N PHE A 130 -15.02 -3.22 -9.58
CA PHE A 130 -15.35 -1.80 -9.56
C PHE A 130 -16.15 -1.37 -10.80
N GLN A 131 -15.81 -1.91 -11.97
CA GLN A 131 -16.57 -1.68 -13.21
C GLN A 131 -18.00 -2.21 -13.10
N GLN A 132 -18.18 -3.41 -12.54
CA GLN A 132 -19.51 -3.97 -12.31
C GLN A 132 -20.31 -3.15 -11.28
N GLN A 133 -19.65 -2.68 -10.22
CA GLN A 133 -20.27 -1.85 -9.18
C GLN A 133 -20.50 -0.39 -9.63
N GLN A 134 -19.88 0.05 -10.73
CA GLN A 134 -19.85 1.45 -11.19
C GLN A 134 -19.32 2.38 -10.09
N ALA A 135 -18.47 1.86 -9.22
CA ALA A 135 -17.84 2.57 -8.11
C ALA A 135 -16.65 1.78 -7.60
N GLY A 136 -15.60 2.48 -7.17
CA GLY A 136 -14.42 1.88 -6.56
C GLY A 136 -13.34 2.91 -6.28
N HIS A 137 -12.36 2.53 -5.47
CA HIS A 137 -11.23 3.37 -5.18
C HIS A 137 -9.94 2.54 -5.13
N ILE A 138 -8.98 2.84 -5.99
CA ILE A 138 -7.65 2.26 -5.94
C ILE A 138 -6.72 3.23 -5.24
N ILE A 139 -6.03 2.76 -4.19
CA ILE A 139 -5.00 3.52 -3.50
C ILE A 139 -3.67 2.80 -3.71
N ASN A 140 -2.73 3.45 -4.36
CA ASN A 140 -1.39 2.94 -4.57
C ASN A 140 -0.40 3.63 -3.63
N VAL A 141 0.47 2.84 -2.97
CA VAL A 141 1.53 3.38 -2.12
C VAL A 141 2.78 3.64 -2.95
N GLY A 142 2.97 4.91 -3.28
CA GLY A 142 4.17 5.44 -3.93
C GLY A 142 5.31 5.67 -2.94
N SER A 143 5.98 6.79 -3.09
CA SER A 143 7.04 7.31 -2.21
C SER A 143 7.45 8.70 -2.68
N ILE A 144 8.08 9.51 -1.83
CA ILE A 144 8.81 10.70 -2.28
C ILE A 144 9.93 10.34 -3.29
N ALA A 145 10.38 9.08 -3.30
CA ALA A 145 11.29 8.55 -4.32
C ALA A 145 10.69 8.50 -5.73
N ALA A 146 9.38 8.75 -5.90
CA ALA A 146 8.72 8.97 -7.18
C ALA A 146 8.79 10.45 -7.65
N HIS A 147 9.46 11.32 -6.88
CA HIS A 147 9.62 12.76 -7.15
C HIS A 147 11.08 13.19 -7.22
N LYS A 148 11.96 12.45 -6.51
CA LYS A 148 13.40 12.71 -6.50
C LYS A 148 14.18 11.41 -6.39
N VAL A 149 15.21 11.28 -7.22
CA VAL A 149 16.14 10.14 -7.17
C VAL A 149 17.34 10.51 -6.30
N ALA A 150 17.65 9.66 -5.31
CA ALA A 150 18.84 9.78 -4.51
C ALA A 150 19.90 8.75 -4.93
N PRO A 151 21.21 9.01 -4.67
CA PRO A 151 22.26 8.01 -4.88
C PRO A 151 21.92 6.68 -4.17
N GLY A 152 22.15 5.58 -4.86
CA GLY A 152 21.77 4.24 -4.38
C GLY A 152 20.29 3.87 -4.53
N GLY A 153 19.42 4.82 -4.81
CA GLY A 153 17.97 4.60 -4.94
C GLY A 153 17.46 4.44 -6.38
N ALA A 154 18.33 4.32 -7.38
CA ALA A 154 17.92 4.40 -8.79
C ALA A 154 16.81 3.40 -9.16
N VAL A 155 16.96 2.11 -8.86
CA VAL A 155 15.96 1.10 -9.21
C VAL A 155 14.71 1.24 -8.36
N TYR A 156 14.84 1.43 -7.04
CA TYR A 156 13.71 1.70 -6.17
C TYR A 156 12.90 2.91 -6.64
N SER A 157 13.56 4.05 -6.89
CA SER A 157 12.92 5.23 -7.45
C SER A 157 12.24 4.92 -8.78
N GLY A 158 12.90 4.21 -9.69
CA GLY A 158 12.31 3.79 -10.96
C GLY A 158 11.00 3.02 -10.77
N THR A 159 10.94 2.11 -9.79
CA THR A 159 9.68 1.40 -9.49
C THR A 159 8.60 2.36 -8.96
N LYS A 160 8.95 3.34 -8.14
CA LYS A 160 8.00 4.28 -7.56
C LYS A 160 7.54 5.34 -8.57
N TYR A 161 8.40 5.76 -9.51
CA TYR A 161 7.99 6.55 -10.68
C TYR A 161 7.03 5.77 -11.57
N ALA A 162 7.26 4.46 -11.79
CA ALA A 162 6.34 3.61 -12.54
C ALA A 162 4.95 3.54 -11.87
N VAL A 163 4.90 3.33 -10.55
CA VAL A 163 3.62 3.34 -9.79
C VAL A 163 2.90 4.68 -9.92
N ARG A 164 3.62 5.79 -9.87
CA ARG A 164 3.05 7.13 -10.06
C ARG A 164 2.44 7.28 -11.47
N ALA A 165 3.17 6.86 -12.51
CA ALA A 165 2.67 6.91 -13.89
C ALA A 165 1.46 5.99 -14.09
N ILE A 166 1.47 4.78 -13.54
CA ILE A 166 0.34 3.83 -13.58
C ILE A 166 -0.89 4.43 -12.89
N SER A 167 -0.71 5.06 -11.72
CA SER A 167 -1.80 5.68 -10.98
C SER A 167 -2.43 6.83 -11.76
N GLU A 168 -1.62 7.68 -12.41
CA GLU A 168 -2.12 8.77 -13.24
C GLU A 168 -2.84 8.26 -14.49
N GLY A 169 -2.30 7.24 -15.18
CA GLY A 169 -2.97 6.60 -16.30
C GLY A 169 -4.33 6.03 -15.93
N LEU A 170 -4.37 5.29 -14.81
CA LEU A 170 -5.63 4.73 -14.30
C LEU A 170 -6.65 5.82 -13.96
N ARG A 171 -6.22 6.92 -13.34
CA ARG A 171 -7.08 8.06 -13.03
C ARG A 171 -7.72 8.67 -14.29
N GLN A 172 -6.95 8.79 -15.38
CA GLN A 172 -7.45 9.34 -16.64
C GLN A 172 -8.46 8.43 -17.35
N GLU A 173 -8.32 7.12 -17.16
CA GLU A 173 -9.16 6.10 -17.82
C GLU A 173 -10.27 5.58 -16.91
N GLY A 174 -10.21 5.83 -15.59
CA GLY A 174 -11.02 5.16 -14.56
C GLY A 174 -12.51 5.48 -14.56
N GLY A 175 -12.96 6.58 -15.17
CA GLY A 175 -14.38 6.96 -15.19
C GLY A 175 -14.93 7.23 -13.78
N ALA A 176 -15.79 6.34 -13.28
CA ALA A 176 -16.35 6.41 -11.93
C ALA A 176 -15.42 5.80 -10.83
N ILE A 177 -14.23 5.32 -11.20
CA ILE A 177 -13.28 4.68 -10.29
C ILE A 177 -12.21 5.71 -9.91
N ARG A 178 -12.09 6.01 -8.62
CA ARG A 178 -11.07 6.93 -8.10
C ARG A 178 -9.71 6.25 -8.02
N CYS A 179 -8.65 7.04 -8.18
CA CYS A 179 -7.28 6.56 -8.00
C CYS A 179 -6.44 7.57 -7.21
N THR A 180 -5.99 7.18 -6.02
CA THR A 180 -5.13 8.01 -5.18
C THR A 180 -3.74 7.40 -5.07
N LEU A 181 -2.71 8.22 -5.28
CA LEU A 181 -1.33 7.89 -4.94
C LEU A 181 -0.99 8.46 -3.55
N ILE A 182 -0.54 7.62 -2.64
CA ILE A 182 0.02 8.06 -1.37
C ILE A 182 1.54 7.98 -1.47
N SER A 183 2.23 9.11 -1.29
CA SER A 183 3.69 9.23 -1.45
C SER A 183 4.37 9.54 -0.11
N PRO A 184 4.68 8.50 0.71
CA PRO A 184 5.34 8.69 1.99
C PRO A 184 6.81 9.11 1.85
N GLY A 185 7.29 9.89 2.82
CA GLY A 185 8.72 10.04 3.15
C GLY A 185 9.22 8.91 4.04
N ALA A 186 10.11 9.23 4.98
CA ALA A 186 10.61 8.29 5.96
C ALA A 186 9.51 7.96 6.99
N VAL A 187 9.11 6.69 7.03
CA VAL A 187 8.08 6.14 7.95
C VAL A 187 8.70 5.02 8.76
N ASP A 188 8.42 4.98 10.05
CA ASP A 188 8.91 3.94 10.96
C ASP A 188 8.28 2.60 10.61
N THR A 189 9.02 1.76 9.90
CA THR A 189 8.60 0.46 9.37
C THR A 189 9.80 -0.47 9.15
N GLU A 190 9.52 -1.73 8.81
CA GLU A 190 10.56 -2.71 8.44
C GLU A 190 11.15 -2.47 7.01
N LEU A 191 10.64 -1.52 6.23
CA LEU A 191 11.01 -1.31 4.82
C LEU A 191 12.51 -1.09 4.58
N PRO A 192 13.26 -0.32 5.41
CA PRO A 192 14.70 -0.12 5.25
C PRO A 192 15.54 -1.38 5.32
N TYR A 193 15.07 -2.39 6.06
CA TYR A 193 15.78 -3.66 6.24
C TYR A 193 15.70 -4.62 5.03
N GLY A 194 15.01 -4.23 3.97
CA GLY A 194 15.03 -4.96 2.69
C GLY A 194 16.32 -4.81 1.90
N SER A 195 17.21 -3.88 2.30
CA SER A 195 18.50 -3.61 1.66
C SER A 195 19.59 -4.52 2.21
N SER A 196 20.53 -4.95 1.37
CA SER A 196 21.70 -5.72 1.79
C SER A 196 22.96 -4.85 1.88
N GLY A 197 23.85 -5.22 2.81
CA GLY A 197 25.14 -4.55 3.06
C GLY A 197 25.12 -3.61 4.25
N GLU A 198 26.02 -3.88 5.20
CA GLU A 198 26.09 -3.21 6.51
C GLU A 198 26.16 -1.67 6.42
N ALA A 199 27.01 -1.14 5.52
CA ALA A 199 27.14 0.30 5.33
C ALA A 199 25.85 0.95 4.82
N THR A 200 25.09 0.24 3.98
CA THR A 200 23.79 0.71 3.45
C THR A 200 22.75 0.73 4.55
N VAL A 201 22.68 -0.34 5.37
CA VAL A 201 21.74 -0.44 6.49
C VAL A 201 22.02 0.68 7.50
N LYS A 202 23.28 0.91 7.91
CA LYS A 202 23.65 2.02 8.81
C LYS A 202 23.25 3.39 8.26
N ALA A 203 23.45 3.63 6.97
CA ALA A 203 23.05 4.90 6.34
C ALA A 203 21.52 5.09 6.34
N LEU A 204 20.77 4.02 6.11
CA LEU A 204 19.32 4.02 6.19
C LEU A 204 18.83 4.25 7.64
N GLU A 205 19.40 3.56 8.62
CA GLU A 205 19.07 3.78 10.04
C GLU A 205 19.25 5.24 10.43
N ALA A 206 20.36 5.87 10.03
CA ALA A 206 20.58 7.30 10.27
C ALA A 206 19.53 8.18 9.57
N ALA A 207 19.18 7.88 8.31
CA ALA A 207 18.17 8.64 7.55
C ALA A 207 16.74 8.47 8.11
N TYR A 208 16.45 7.36 8.78
CA TYR A 208 15.14 7.04 9.36
C TYR A 208 14.99 7.44 10.84
N GLN A 209 16.02 8.05 11.47
CA GLN A 209 15.93 8.54 12.85
C GLN A 209 14.79 9.55 13.06
N THR A 210 14.40 10.27 12.02
CA THR A 210 13.32 11.26 12.06
C THR A 210 12.05 10.74 11.40
N ALA A 211 11.92 9.41 11.21
CA ALA A 211 10.77 8.79 10.59
C ALA A 211 9.48 9.09 11.38
N ILE A 212 8.39 9.31 10.63
CA ILE A 212 7.06 9.52 11.24
C ILE A 212 6.38 8.17 11.49
N PRO A 213 5.46 8.09 12.47
CA PRO A 213 4.70 6.87 12.72
C PRO A 213 3.87 6.45 11.51
N ALA A 214 3.73 5.14 11.30
CA ALA A 214 2.94 4.56 10.20
C ALA A 214 1.46 4.98 10.23
N ASP A 215 0.89 5.23 11.41
CA ASP A 215 -0.47 5.75 11.57
C ASP A 215 -0.70 7.10 10.87
N THR A 216 0.34 7.91 10.72
CA THR A 216 0.26 9.17 9.96
C THR A 216 -0.13 8.93 8.50
N ILE A 217 0.37 7.85 7.90
CA ILE A 217 0.02 7.45 6.53
C ILE A 217 -1.38 6.83 6.49
N ALA A 218 -1.74 6.04 7.51
CA ALA A 218 -3.09 5.48 7.62
C ALA A 218 -4.17 6.58 7.66
N ARG A 219 -3.94 7.67 8.39
CA ARG A 219 -4.83 8.85 8.42
C ARG A 219 -4.93 9.55 7.06
N ALA A 220 -3.83 9.64 6.32
CA ALA A 220 -3.85 10.20 4.96
C ALA A 220 -4.68 9.33 3.99
N MET A 221 -4.57 8.01 4.10
CA MET A 221 -5.42 7.08 3.34
C MET A 221 -6.89 7.22 3.73
N ALA A 222 -7.19 7.28 5.03
CA ALA A 222 -8.54 7.50 5.52
C ALA A 222 -9.14 8.80 4.97
N TYR A 223 -8.38 9.90 4.95
CA TYR A 223 -8.81 11.16 4.35
C TYR A 223 -9.18 11.00 2.88
N ALA A 224 -8.41 10.27 2.08
CA ALA A 224 -8.72 10.05 0.68
C ALA A 224 -9.98 9.17 0.49
N ILE A 225 -10.15 8.16 1.36
CA ILE A 225 -11.31 7.23 1.30
C ILE A 225 -12.62 7.95 1.65
N GLU A 226 -12.58 8.83 2.65
CA GLU A 226 -13.78 9.50 3.17
C GLU A 226 -14.33 10.61 2.27
N GLN A 227 -13.57 11.03 1.26
CA GLN A 227 -14.06 12.03 0.32
C GLN A 227 -15.31 11.52 -0.43
N PRO A 228 -16.24 12.42 -0.76
CA PRO A 228 -17.44 12.05 -1.51
C PRO A 228 -17.09 11.49 -2.90
N PRO A 229 -17.98 10.69 -3.51
CA PRO A 229 -17.68 9.97 -4.76
C PRO A 229 -17.22 10.85 -5.92
N GLU A 230 -17.66 12.09 -5.98
CA GLU A 230 -17.31 13.08 -7.00
C GLU A 230 -15.94 13.76 -6.77
N VAL A 231 -15.27 13.47 -5.64
CA VAL A 231 -13.96 14.03 -5.31
C VAL A 231 -12.89 12.95 -5.45
N ASP A 232 -11.96 13.16 -6.37
CA ASP A 232 -10.78 12.32 -6.55
C ASP A 232 -9.54 13.02 -6.01
N VAL A 233 -8.97 12.49 -4.93
CA VAL A 233 -7.71 12.97 -4.36
C VAL A 233 -6.57 12.28 -5.12
N ASN A 234 -5.93 12.99 -6.03
CA ASN A 234 -4.97 12.38 -6.95
C ASN A 234 -3.67 11.94 -6.28
N GLU A 235 -3.11 12.77 -5.39
CA GLU A 235 -1.89 12.45 -4.66
C GLU A 235 -1.83 13.13 -3.31
N ILE A 236 -1.32 12.41 -2.29
CA ILE A 236 -0.98 12.96 -0.98
C ILE A 236 0.48 12.65 -0.66
N ILE A 237 1.30 13.69 -0.51
CA ILE A 237 2.70 13.56 -0.09
C ILE A 237 2.78 13.83 1.41
N VAL A 238 3.25 12.85 2.19
CA VAL A 238 3.39 12.94 3.64
C VAL A 238 4.80 12.56 4.05
N ARG A 239 5.51 13.47 4.73
CA ARG A 239 6.91 13.26 5.13
C ARG A 239 7.24 13.97 6.44
N PRO A 240 8.30 13.57 7.15
CA PRO A 240 8.83 14.35 8.26
C PRO A 240 9.10 15.81 7.86
N VAL A 241 8.79 16.76 8.73
CA VAL A 241 9.03 18.20 8.48
C VAL A 241 10.49 18.50 8.15
N VAL A 242 11.41 17.78 8.79
CA VAL A 242 12.86 17.95 8.60
C VAL A 242 13.41 17.23 7.36
N GLN A 243 12.62 16.40 6.70
CA GLN A 243 13.04 15.68 5.50
C GLN A 243 12.94 16.58 4.28
N GLY A 244 14.08 16.98 3.71
CA GLY A 244 14.16 17.66 2.42
C GLY A 244 13.73 16.75 1.25
N PHE A 245 13.47 17.36 0.09
CA PHE A 245 13.35 16.62 -1.17
C PHE A 245 14.73 16.24 -1.68
#